data_caa8007603703533686b7242d31aa74d
#
_entry.id   caa8007603703533686b7242d31aa74d
#
_cell.length_a   1.000
_cell.length_b   1.000
_cell.length_c   1.000
_cell.angle_alpha   90.00
_cell.angle_beta   90.00
_cell.angle_gamma   90.00
#
_symmetry.space_group_name_H-M   'P 1'
#
loop_
_entity.id
_entity.type
_entity.pdbx_description
1 polymer ?
#
loop_
_entity_poly.entity_id
_entity_poly.type
_entity_poly.pdbx_seq_one_letter_code
_entity_poly.pdbx_strand_id
1 'polypeptide(L)'
;MTNNENLPKSGPGNAEAAAVSTSHAPENATKSESTAHTPRHIPVPKSLYPMFTAIFIGVLLVSNITATKGVEIFGLATDGAFFLFPLSYVIGDVLSECYGYKATRRTVWTGFAILAGAMLCFFAAIKLPAAPWYENQEAFATVLGTVPQLVLAGLAGYVVGQLLNAWSLNAIKKRTGEKALWARLMGSTVVGEFVDTLIFCSIAATAIGIDTWGTFVNYVIVGFIWKTAVEMVVMPVTYAVIAWVKRREGYYDTHVPA
;
A
#
# COMPACT_ATOMS: atom_id res chain seq x y z
N MET A 1 -52.04 46.11 -30.85
CA MET A 1 -53.24 45.67 -31.58
C MET A 1 -53.65 44.39 -30.87
N THR A 2 -54.62 44.59 -30.06
CA THR A 2 -56.03 44.15 -30.02
C THR A 2 -56.10 42.65 -29.56
N ASN A 3 -56.52 42.50 -28.32
CA ASN A 3 -57.92 42.32 -27.85
C ASN A 3 -58.39 40.86 -28.13
N ASN A 4 -59.11 40.18 -27.35
CA ASN A 4 -60.05 40.38 -26.25
C ASN A 4 -60.53 38.98 -25.83
N GLU A 5 -60.69 38.72 -24.51
CA GLU A 5 -62.02 38.62 -23.85
C GLU A 5 -62.92 37.48 -24.36
N ASN A 6 -63.34 36.55 -23.52
CA ASN A 6 -64.51 36.69 -22.66
C ASN A 6 -64.88 35.42 -21.87
N LEU A 7 -65.06 35.57 -20.60
CA LEU A 7 -66.05 34.85 -19.78
C LEU A 7 -67.48 35.37 -20.20
N PRO A 8 -68.67 34.79 -19.80
CA PRO A 8 -69.03 34.30 -18.46
C PRO A 8 -70.20 33.28 -18.36
N LYS A 9 -70.55 33.03 -17.06
CA LYS A 9 -71.90 32.87 -16.46
C LYS A 9 -72.41 31.40 -16.27
N SER A 10 -72.63 31.02 -15.10
CA SER A 10 -73.59 31.20 -14.00
C SER A 10 -74.72 30.18 -13.98
N GLY A 11 -74.76 29.39 -12.96
CA GLY A 11 -75.63 29.01 -11.93
C GLY A 11 -77.07 28.50 -12.25
N PRO A 12 -77.96 28.22 -11.30
CA PRO A 12 -77.87 27.56 -9.97
C PRO A 12 -78.95 26.49 -9.80
N GLY A 13 -79.03 25.86 -8.62
CA GLY A 13 -80.26 25.17 -8.18
C GLY A 13 -80.04 24.06 -7.17
N ASN A 14 -80.20 24.40 -5.93
CA ASN A 14 -81.11 23.88 -4.90
C ASN A 14 -81.58 22.42 -5.04
N ALA A 15 -81.59 21.57 -4.03
CA ALA A 15 -82.15 21.62 -2.68
C ALA A 15 -81.88 20.24 -2.00
N GLU A 16 -81.52 20.29 -0.74
CA GLU A 16 -82.28 19.76 0.43
C GLU A 16 -82.60 18.27 0.49
N ALA A 17 -82.04 17.57 1.46
CA ALA A 17 -82.73 16.95 2.61
C ALA A 17 -81.85 16.00 3.40
N ALA A 18 -81.56 16.40 4.58
CA ALA A 18 -81.82 15.77 5.86
C ALA A 18 -81.38 14.29 6.14
N ALA A 19 -80.59 14.25 7.15
CA ALA A 19 -80.75 13.46 8.39
C ALA A 19 -80.03 12.11 8.50
N VAL A 20 -79.42 12.03 9.63
CA VAL A 20 -79.21 10.96 10.62
C VAL A 20 -77.80 10.44 10.83
N SER A 21 -77.23 10.98 11.88
CA SER A 21 -76.35 10.46 12.92
C SER A 21 -76.05 8.94 12.88
N THR A 22 -74.75 8.62 12.84
CA THR A 22 -74.17 7.66 13.82
C THR A 22 -72.70 7.93 13.98
N SER A 23 -72.31 8.19 15.20
CA SER A 23 -70.94 8.34 15.70
C SER A 23 -70.14 7.10 15.47
N HIS A 24 -69.01 7.20 14.79
CA HIS A 24 -67.91 6.28 15.00
C HIS A 24 -66.62 7.11 15.04
N ALA A 25 -66.03 7.09 16.21
CA ALA A 25 -64.73 7.66 16.47
C ALA A 25 -63.68 7.02 15.57
N PRO A 26 -62.74 7.80 15.01
CA PRO A 26 -61.60 7.20 14.39
C PRO A 26 -60.63 6.72 15.49
N GLU A 27 -60.48 5.44 15.55
CA GLU A 27 -59.43 4.75 16.28
C GLU A 27 -58.06 5.20 15.70
N ASN A 28 -57.44 6.12 16.42
CA ASN A 28 -56.08 6.55 16.18
C ASN A 28 -55.14 5.38 16.49
N ALA A 29 -54.96 4.50 15.54
CA ALA A 29 -53.83 3.56 15.52
C ALA A 29 -52.57 4.37 15.28
N THR A 30 -51.97 4.84 16.37
CA THR A 30 -50.58 5.30 16.41
C THR A 30 -49.70 4.15 15.95
N LYS A 31 -49.41 4.13 14.64
CA LYS A 31 -48.27 3.36 14.13
C LYS A 31 -47.01 3.93 14.80
N SER A 32 -46.61 3.27 15.89
CA SER A 32 -45.22 3.38 16.39
C SER A 32 -44.30 2.95 15.26
N GLU A 33 -43.85 3.88 14.47
CA GLU A 33 -42.69 3.68 13.60
C GLU A 33 -41.49 3.41 14.53
N SER A 34 -41.23 2.12 14.74
CA SER A 34 -39.94 1.67 15.25
C SER A 34 -38.87 2.20 14.32
N THR A 35 -38.31 3.34 14.68
CA THR A 35 -37.08 3.86 14.06
C THR A 35 -35.95 2.90 14.42
N ALA A 36 -35.85 1.82 13.65
CA ALA A 36 -34.67 0.97 13.69
C ALA A 36 -33.49 1.86 13.35
N HIS A 37 -32.70 2.25 14.37
CA HIS A 37 -31.44 2.95 14.19
C HIS A 37 -30.51 2.03 13.41
N THR A 38 -30.50 2.18 12.08
CA THR A 38 -29.47 1.57 11.24
C THR A 38 -28.12 2.19 11.62
N PRO A 39 -27.17 1.41 12.13
CA PRO A 39 -25.87 1.94 12.51
C PRO A 39 -25.19 2.56 11.29
N ARG A 40 -24.78 3.84 11.40
CA ARG A 40 -24.05 4.54 10.35
C ARG A 40 -22.58 4.17 10.44
N HIS A 41 -22.05 3.60 9.37
CA HIS A 41 -20.62 3.29 9.23
C HIS A 41 -19.96 4.31 8.30
N ILE A 42 -18.66 4.56 8.52
CA ILE A 42 -17.87 5.36 7.61
C ILE A 42 -17.71 4.57 6.29
N PRO A 43 -18.05 5.14 5.13
CA PRO A 43 -17.92 4.44 3.86
C PRO A 43 -16.45 4.13 3.56
N VAL A 44 -16.16 2.86 3.23
CA VAL A 44 -14.82 2.43 2.81
C VAL A 44 -14.68 2.71 1.31
N PRO A 45 -13.63 3.44 0.88
CA PRO A 45 -13.39 3.69 -0.54
C PRO A 45 -13.20 2.38 -1.32
N LYS A 46 -13.77 2.29 -2.52
CA LYS A 46 -13.66 1.11 -3.40
C LYS A 46 -12.32 1.08 -4.16
N SER A 47 -11.23 1.46 -3.53
CA SER A 47 -9.90 1.46 -4.14
C SER A 47 -9.09 0.26 -3.68
N LEU A 48 -8.23 -0.27 -4.56
CA LEU A 48 -7.27 -1.32 -4.23
C LEU A 48 -6.05 -0.80 -3.45
N TYR A 49 -5.88 0.52 -3.34
CA TYR A 49 -4.75 1.15 -2.65
C TYR A 49 -4.55 0.63 -1.20
N PRO A 50 -5.58 0.54 -0.33
CA PRO A 50 -5.39 0.01 1.02
C PRO A 50 -4.92 -1.45 1.03
N MET A 51 -5.41 -2.27 0.08
CA MET A 51 -4.98 -3.67 -0.06
C MET A 51 -3.50 -3.76 -0.43
N PHE A 52 -3.06 -3.02 -1.46
CA PHE A 52 -1.65 -2.99 -1.85
C PHE A 52 -0.75 -2.46 -0.73
N THR A 53 -1.20 -1.44 0.00
CA THR A 53 -0.50 -0.92 1.17
C THR A 53 -0.34 -1.99 2.25
N ALA A 54 -1.40 -2.73 2.57
CA ALA A 54 -1.35 -3.80 3.58
C ALA A 54 -0.42 -4.94 3.15
N ILE A 55 -0.48 -5.38 1.89
CA ILE A 55 0.40 -6.43 1.34
C ILE A 55 1.85 -5.95 1.36
N PHE A 56 2.12 -4.73 0.93
CA PHE A 56 3.46 -4.13 0.96
C PHE A 56 4.07 -4.15 2.37
N ILE A 57 3.32 -3.69 3.37
CA ILE A 57 3.78 -3.67 4.76
C ILE A 57 3.98 -5.09 5.30
N GLY A 58 3.07 -6.02 4.98
CA GLY A 58 3.20 -7.43 5.35
C GLY A 58 4.45 -8.08 4.74
N VAL A 59 4.69 -7.88 3.45
CA VAL A 59 5.89 -8.35 2.75
C VAL A 59 7.14 -7.75 3.38
N LEU A 60 7.15 -6.45 3.66
CA LEU A 60 8.28 -5.76 4.28
C LEU A 60 8.61 -6.35 5.66
N LEU A 61 7.59 -6.58 6.50
CA LEU A 61 7.78 -7.16 7.84
C LEU A 61 8.31 -8.60 7.76
N VAL A 62 7.68 -9.45 6.94
CA VAL A 62 8.09 -10.85 6.78
C VAL A 62 9.49 -10.94 6.17
N SER A 63 9.83 -10.11 5.19
CA SER A 63 11.17 -10.05 4.60
C SER A 63 12.25 -9.80 5.64
N ASN A 64 12.03 -8.83 6.53
CA ASN A 64 13.02 -8.50 7.57
C ASN A 64 13.22 -9.63 8.60
N ILE A 65 12.18 -10.42 8.88
CA ILE A 65 12.31 -11.60 9.75
C ILE A 65 13.02 -12.73 9.01
N THR A 66 12.65 -13.01 7.77
CA THR A 66 13.22 -14.13 6.99
C THR A 66 14.66 -13.86 6.54
N ALA A 67 15.03 -12.58 6.35
CA ALA A 67 16.39 -12.17 6.01
C ALA A 67 17.43 -12.52 7.10
N THR A 68 17.01 -12.78 8.34
CA THR A 68 17.92 -13.24 9.39
C THR A 68 18.51 -14.63 9.13
N LYS A 69 17.92 -15.40 8.21
CA LYS A 69 18.41 -16.71 7.79
C LYS A 69 19.32 -16.58 6.57
N GLY A 70 20.62 -16.87 6.73
CA GLY A 70 21.53 -17.09 5.61
C GLY A 70 21.12 -18.33 4.80
N VAL A 71 21.12 -18.22 3.48
CA VAL A 71 20.74 -19.27 2.53
C VAL A 71 21.80 -19.36 1.45
N GLU A 72 22.09 -20.55 0.97
CA GLU A 72 22.95 -20.79 -0.20
C GLU A 72 22.14 -21.48 -1.30
N ILE A 73 22.11 -20.90 -2.48
CA ILE A 73 21.42 -21.44 -3.65
C ILE A 73 22.41 -21.47 -4.82
N PHE A 74 22.66 -22.64 -5.36
CA PHE A 74 23.62 -22.84 -6.49
C PHE A 74 25.02 -22.26 -6.21
N GLY A 75 25.50 -22.33 -4.98
CA GLY A 75 26.80 -21.76 -4.58
C GLY A 75 26.79 -20.23 -4.40
N LEU A 76 25.65 -19.56 -4.53
CA LEU A 76 25.51 -18.13 -4.28
C LEU A 76 24.92 -17.90 -2.90
N ALA A 77 25.65 -17.19 -2.07
CA ALA A 77 25.19 -16.80 -0.74
C ALA A 77 24.13 -15.69 -0.84
N THR A 78 23.01 -15.89 -0.20
CA THR A 78 21.89 -14.95 -0.11
C THR A 78 21.22 -15.06 1.27
N ASP A 79 20.05 -14.49 1.43
CA ASP A 79 19.24 -14.61 2.65
C ASP A 79 17.84 -15.17 2.36
N GLY A 80 17.12 -15.54 3.42
CA GLY A 80 15.79 -16.15 3.29
C GLY A 80 14.69 -15.22 2.77
N ALA A 81 14.97 -13.93 2.55
CA ALA A 81 14.04 -12.99 1.96
C ALA A 81 14.25 -12.80 0.46
N PHE A 82 15.21 -13.51 -0.16
CA PHE A 82 15.58 -13.33 -1.56
C PHE A 82 14.39 -13.36 -2.54
N PHE A 83 13.34 -14.11 -2.24
CA PHE A 83 12.11 -14.20 -3.06
C PHE A 83 11.04 -13.18 -2.68
N LEU A 84 11.13 -12.55 -1.50
CA LEU A 84 10.19 -11.54 -1.02
C LEU A 84 10.59 -10.12 -1.45
N PHE A 85 11.89 -9.82 -1.54
CA PHE A 85 12.35 -8.51 -1.99
C PHE A 85 11.80 -8.12 -3.36
N PRO A 86 11.84 -8.98 -4.40
CA PRO A 86 11.25 -8.65 -5.68
C PRO A 86 9.77 -8.30 -5.59
N LEU A 87 9.02 -8.98 -4.71
CA LEU A 87 7.61 -8.71 -4.50
C LEU A 87 7.39 -7.30 -3.92
N SER A 88 8.25 -6.85 -2.99
CA SER A 88 8.14 -5.50 -2.43
C SER A 88 8.39 -4.41 -3.49
N TYR A 89 9.32 -4.63 -4.41
CA TYR A 89 9.56 -3.70 -5.54
C TYR A 89 8.40 -3.69 -6.53
N VAL A 90 7.89 -4.86 -6.93
CA VAL A 90 6.69 -4.95 -7.78
C VAL A 90 5.52 -4.15 -7.18
N ILE A 91 5.26 -4.32 -5.88
CA ILE A 91 4.18 -3.59 -5.21
C ILE A 91 4.49 -2.09 -5.12
N GLY A 92 5.75 -1.71 -4.85
CA GLY A 92 6.22 -0.34 -4.86
C GLY A 92 6.01 0.35 -6.21
N ASP A 93 6.33 -0.34 -7.30
CA ASP A 93 6.11 0.14 -8.66
C ASP A 93 4.64 0.27 -9.01
N VAL A 94 3.82 -0.72 -8.63
CA VAL A 94 2.36 -0.65 -8.78
C VAL A 94 1.79 0.56 -8.05
N LEU A 95 2.20 0.78 -6.80
CA LEU A 95 1.79 1.94 -6.02
C LEU A 95 2.22 3.26 -6.67
N SER A 96 3.46 3.33 -7.16
CA SER A 96 4.01 4.54 -7.78
C SER A 96 3.38 4.83 -9.14
N GLU A 97 3.20 3.82 -9.97
CA GLU A 97 2.65 3.97 -11.33
C GLU A 97 1.13 4.22 -11.32
N CYS A 98 0.37 3.53 -10.43
CA CYS A 98 -1.09 3.62 -10.41
C CYS A 98 -1.59 4.76 -9.51
N TYR A 99 -0.98 4.96 -8.34
CA TYR A 99 -1.48 5.91 -7.33
C TYR A 99 -0.57 7.14 -7.13
N GLY A 100 0.62 7.14 -7.73
CA GLY A 100 1.54 8.26 -7.77
C GLY A 100 2.39 8.44 -6.51
N TYR A 101 3.39 9.33 -6.62
CA TYR A 101 4.43 9.53 -5.60
C TYR A 101 3.90 9.83 -4.18
N LYS A 102 2.86 10.68 -4.06
CA LYS A 102 2.35 11.06 -2.72
C LYS A 102 1.77 9.86 -1.97
N ALA A 103 1.05 8.98 -2.67
CA ALA A 103 0.47 7.77 -2.10
C ALA A 103 1.57 6.78 -1.72
N THR A 104 2.52 6.52 -2.61
CA THR A 104 3.65 5.62 -2.38
C THR A 104 4.50 6.08 -1.20
N ARG A 105 4.84 7.37 -1.14
CA ARG A 105 5.58 7.95 -0.01
C ARG A 105 4.86 7.72 1.32
N ARG A 106 3.52 7.89 1.35
CA ARG A 106 2.73 7.64 2.56
C ARG A 106 2.80 6.17 2.96
N THR A 107 2.67 5.24 2.01
CA THR A 107 2.79 3.79 2.24
C THR A 107 4.18 3.45 2.79
N VAL A 108 5.26 3.97 2.19
CA VAL A 108 6.64 3.71 2.63
C VAL A 108 6.86 4.18 4.07
N TRP A 109 6.44 5.42 4.42
CA TRP A 109 6.56 5.93 5.79
C TRP A 109 5.71 5.16 6.80
N THR A 110 4.51 4.71 6.40
CA THR A 110 3.66 3.87 7.25
C THR A 110 4.34 2.51 7.48
N GLY A 111 4.87 1.90 6.42
CA GLY A 111 5.63 0.65 6.53
C GLY A 111 6.84 0.77 7.45
N PHE A 112 7.61 1.85 7.30
CA PHE A 112 8.74 2.16 8.18
C PHE A 112 8.31 2.28 9.66
N ALA A 113 7.25 3.04 9.93
CA ALA A 113 6.78 3.22 11.31
C ALA A 113 6.31 1.89 11.93
N ILE A 114 5.61 1.05 11.16
CA ILE A 114 5.16 -0.27 11.61
C ILE A 114 6.36 -1.19 11.85
N LEU A 115 7.34 -1.19 10.96
CA LEU A 115 8.55 -2.01 11.11
C LEU A 115 9.37 -1.58 12.31
N ALA A 116 9.57 -0.27 12.52
CA ALA A 116 10.23 0.26 13.72
C ALA A 116 9.47 -0.12 15.01
N GLY A 117 8.14 -0.04 14.99
CA GLY A 117 7.28 -0.51 16.09
C GLY A 117 7.45 -2.01 16.37
N ALA A 118 7.48 -2.83 15.32
CA ALA A 118 7.71 -4.26 15.43
C ALA A 118 9.09 -4.57 16.06
N MET A 119 10.15 -3.85 15.66
CA MET A 119 11.49 -3.98 16.26
C MET A 119 11.49 -3.66 17.76
N LEU A 120 10.78 -2.60 18.17
CA LEU A 120 10.63 -2.27 19.59
C LEU A 120 9.88 -3.37 20.35
N CYS A 121 8.83 -3.94 19.77
CA CYS A 121 8.09 -5.07 20.33
C CYS A 121 8.98 -6.31 20.47
N PHE A 122 9.79 -6.65 19.45
CA PHE A 122 10.72 -7.76 19.50
C PHE A 122 11.77 -7.55 20.59
N PHE A 123 12.35 -6.35 20.67
CA PHE A 123 13.30 -6.01 21.72
C PHE A 123 12.70 -6.15 23.13
N ALA A 124 11.49 -5.63 23.33
CA ALA A 124 10.78 -5.78 24.59
C ALA A 124 10.51 -7.26 24.93
N ALA A 125 10.05 -8.04 23.97
CA ALA A 125 9.76 -9.46 24.15
C ALA A 125 11.02 -10.26 24.52
N ILE A 126 12.18 -9.97 23.90
CA ILE A 126 13.47 -10.62 24.23
C ILE A 126 13.90 -10.31 25.67
N LYS A 127 13.61 -9.10 26.18
CA LYS A 127 13.99 -8.66 27.53
C LYS A 127 13.06 -9.18 28.61
N LEU A 128 11.88 -9.69 28.29
CA LEU A 128 11.00 -10.32 29.26
C LEU A 128 11.64 -11.63 29.78
N PRO A 129 11.48 -11.94 31.09
CA PRO A 129 12.01 -13.18 31.65
C PRO A 129 11.31 -14.39 31.01
N ALA A 130 12.12 -15.36 30.56
CA ALA A 130 11.58 -16.60 30.04
C ALA A 130 10.83 -17.38 31.13
N ALA A 131 9.72 -18.01 30.76
CA ALA A 131 9.01 -18.93 31.66
C ALA A 131 9.88 -20.17 31.94
N PRO A 132 9.78 -20.81 33.15
CA PRO A 132 10.62 -21.94 33.51
C PRO A 132 10.54 -23.13 32.53
N TRP A 133 9.45 -23.23 31.76
CA TRP A 133 9.21 -24.29 30.76
C TRP A 133 9.57 -23.89 29.35
N TYR A 134 10.05 -22.63 29.11
CA TYR A 134 10.38 -22.11 27.78
C TYR A 134 11.90 -22.30 27.51
N GLU A 135 12.23 -23.29 26.70
CA GLU A 135 13.62 -23.68 26.41
C GLU A 135 14.22 -22.88 25.23
N ASN A 136 13.42 -22.19 24.43
CA ASN A 136 13.86 -21.58 23.17
C ASN A 136 14.21 -20.08 23.26
N GLN A 137 14.50 -19.55 24.45
CA GLN A 137 14.79 -18.13 24.66
C GLN A 137 15.99 -17.65 23.84
N GLU A 138 17.06 -18.45 23.77
CA GLU A 138 18.25 -18.11 23.01
C GLU A 138 17.99 -18.09 21.51
N ALA A 139 17.28 -19.09 20.98
CA ALA A 139 16.88 -19.15 19.58
C ALA A 139 15.96 -17.97 19.21
N PHE A 140 15.01 -17.65 20.08
CA PHE A 140 14.12 -16.50 19.93
C PHE A 140 14.88 -15.18 19.88
N ALA A 141 15.82 -14.98 20.82
CA ALA A 141 16.66 -13.80 20.88
C ALA A 141 17.61 -13.71 19.68
N THR A 142 18.16 -14.83 19.21
CA THR A 142 19.03 -14.90 18.05
C THR A 142 18.27 -14.50 16.77
N VAL A 143 17.07 -15.03 16.54
CA VAL A 143 16.30 -14.73 15.32
C VAL A 143 15.76 -13.30 15.31
N LEU A 144 15.16 -12.84 16.41
CA LEU A 144 14.49 -11.55 16.45
C LEU A 144 15.40 -10.39 16.86
N GLY A 145 16.50 -10.68 17.54
CA GLY A 145 17.46 -9.68 18.03
C GLY A 145 18.75 -9.60 17.22
N THR A 146 18.89 -10.43 16.18
CA THR A 146 20.13 -10.51 15.41
C THR A 146 20.41 -9.21 14.67
N VAL A 147 21.51 -8.65 15.01
CA VAL A 147 22.20 -7.55 14.33
C VAL A 147 21.31 -6.31 14.08
N PRO A 148 20.92 -5.58 15.15
CA PRO A 148 20.14 -4.35 15.01
C PRO A 148 20.73 -3.35 14.00
N GLN A 149 22.06 -3.33 13.88
CA GLN A 149 22.74 -2.46 12.90
C GLN A 149 22.42 -2.85 11.46
N LEU A 150 22.39 -4.15 11.12
CA LEU A 150 22.04 -4.61 9.76
C LEU A 150 20.59 -4.35 9.43
N VAL A 151 19.69 -4.54 10.41
CA VAL A 151 18.27 -4.22 10.23
C VAL A 151 18.06 -2.73 10.02
N LEU A 152 18.71 -1.88 10.82
CA LEU A 152 18.66 -0.42 10.65
C LEU A 152 19.26 0.01 9.30
N ALA A 153 20.35 -0.62 8.87
CA ALA A 153 20.96 -0.37 7.58
C ALA A 153 20.01 -0.70 6.42
N GLY A 154 19.41 -1.91 6.47
CA GLY A 154 18.44 -2.34 5.48
C GLY A 154 17.20 -1.46 5.47
N LEU A 155 16.72 -1.06 6.64
CA LEU A 155 15.57 -0.19 6.77
C LEU A 155 15.83 1.22 6.21
N ALA A 156 16.98 1.83 6.54
CA ALA A 156 17.37 3.13 6.04
C ALA A 156 17.57 3.13 4.52
N GLY A 157 18.30 2.16 3.99
CA GLY A 157 18.51 1.96 2.56
C GLY A 157 17.19 1.79 1.82
N TYR A 158 16.35 0.88 2.32
CA TYR A 158 15.05 0.59 1.73
C TYR A 158 14.11 1.82 1.69
N VAL A 159 13.97 2.56 2.79
CA VAL A 159 13.11 3.75 2.81
C VAL A 159 13.59 4.79 1.79
N VAL A 160 14.88 5.09 1.77
CA VAL A 160 15.45 6.08 0.84
C VAL A 160 15.37 5.56 -0.60
N GLY A 161 15.73 4.29 -0.82
CA GLY A 161 15.66 3.63 -2.13
C GLY A 161 14.24 3.63 -2.70
N GLN A 162 13.22 3.24 -1.92
CA GLN A 162 11.82 3.23 -2.35
C GLN A 162 11.27 4.65 -2.62
N LEU A 163 11.66 5.62 -1.81
CA LEU A 163 11.24 7.00 -2.06
C LEU A 163 11.85 7.55 -3.35
N LEU A 164 13.12 7.24 -3.62
CA LEU A 164 13.81 7.62 -4.85
C LEU A 164 13.28 6.86 -6.06
N ASN A 165 13.00 5.56 -5.93
CA ASN A 165 12.33 4.78 -6.96
C ASN A 165 10.99 5.42 -7.34
N ALA A 166 10.11 5.64 -6.36
CA ALA A 166 8.82 6.26 -6.57
C ALA A 166 8.91 7.68 -7.14
N TRP A 167 9.87 8.48 -6.68
CA TRP A 167 10.11 9.84 -7.20
C TRP A 167 10.61 9.79 -8.67
N SER A 168 11.59 8.95 -8.96
CA SER A 168 12.17 8.77 -10.29
C SER A 168 11.13 8.28 -11.29
N LEU A 169 10.34 7.26 -10.91
CA LEU A 169 9.27 6.73 -11.75
C LEU A 169 8.26 7.82 -12.11
N ASN A 170 7.82 8.61 -11.13
CA ASN A 170 6.90 9.71 -11.39
C ASN A 170 7.53 10.84 -12.20
N ALA A 171 8.83 11.14 -12.01
CA ALA A 171 9.55 12.13 -12.79
C ALA A 171 9.67 11.72 -14.26
N ILE A 172 9.99 10.45 -14.52
CA ILE A 172 10.06 9.89 -15.87
C ILE A 172 8.66 9.84 -16.49
N LYS A 173 7.63 9.42 -15.72
CA LYS A 173 6.23 9.39 -16.19
C LYS A 173 5.73 10.76 -16.66
N LYS A 174 6.08 11.83 -15.96
CA LYS A 174 5.73 13.21 -16.38
C LYS A 174 6.33 13.59 -17.73
N ARG A 175 7.46 13.02 -18.12
CA ARG A 175 8.13 13.30 -19.40
C ARG A 175 7.68 12.36 -20.53
N THR A 176 7.38 11.10 -20.19
CA THR A 176 7.06 10.06 -21.18
C THR A 176 5.57 9.79 -21.34
N GLY A 177 4.72 10.31 -20.45
CA GLY A 177 3.30 10.01 -20.40
C GLY A 177 3.06 8.52 -20.17
N GLU A 178 2.13 7.92 -20.91
CA GLU A 178 1.84 6.47 -20.83
C GLU A 178 2.78 5.62 -21.70
N LYS A 179 3.68 6.26 -22.45
CA LYS A 179 4.65 5.55 -23.31
C LYS A 179 5.84 5.06 -22.47
N ALA A 180 6.54 4.05 -23.01
CA ALA A 180 7.80 3.56 -22.44
C ALA A 180 7.72 3.11 -20.96
N LEU A 181 6.69 2.34 -20.59
CA LEU A 181 6.51 1.80 -19.23
C LEU A 181 7.77 1.05 -18.75
N TRP A 182 8.38 0.22 -19.63
CA TRP A 182 9.62 -0.48 -19.32
C TRP A 182 10.75 0.48 -18.88
N ALA A 183 10.98 1.53 -19.66
CA ALA A 183 12.03 2.48 -19.34
C ALA A 183 11.76 3.26 -18.05
N ARG A 184 10.49 3.49 -17.71
CA ARG A 184 10.11 4.12 -16.44
C ARG A 184 10.42 3.21 -15.26
N LEU A 185 9.98 1.95 -15.33
CA LEU A 185 10.18 0.97 -14.28
C LEU A 185 11.68 0.72 -14.08
N MET A 186 12.40 0.34 -15.15
CA MET A 186 13.85 0.09 -15.08
C MET A 186 14.64 1.30 -14.64
N GLY A 187 14.32 2.47 -15.19
CA GLY A 187 15.03 3.71 -14.82
C GLY A 187 14.84 4.10 -13.37
N SER A 188 13.64 3.89 -12.82
CA SER A 188 13.36 4.16 -11.40
C SER A 188 14.01 3.14 -10.49
N THR A 189 13.98 1.85 -10.85
CA THR A 189 14.63 0.75 -10.13
C THR A 189 16.12 0.97 -10.01
N VAL A 190 16.82 1.21 -11.12
CA VAL A 190 18.28 1.45 -11.12
C VAL A 190 18.65 2.54 -10.12
N VAL A 191 17.90 3.65 -10.07
CA VAL A 191 18.13 4.74 -9.11
C VAL A 191 17.86 4.31 -7.68
N GLY A 192 16.70 3.67 -7.43
CA GLY A 192 16.27 3.25 -6.10
C GLY A 192 17.21 2.19 -5.51
N GLU A 193 17.48 1.13 -6.27
CA GLU A 193 18.33 0.02 -5.88
C GLU A 193 19.78 0.40 -5.64
N PHE A 194 20.35 1.27 -6.49
CA PHE A 194 21.71 1.75 -6.30
C PHE A 194 21.86 2.47 -4.97
N VAL A 195 20.93 3.38 -4.66
CA VAL A 195 20.99 4.17 -3.41
C VAL A 195 20.65 3.30 -2.19
N ASP A 196 19.68 2.40 -2.29
CA ASP A 196 19.39 1.41 -1.24
C ASP A 196 20.65 0.60 -0.89
N THR A 197 21.28 0.01 -1.91
CA THR A 197 22.48 -0.82 -1.73
C THR A 197 23.65 0.00 -1.17
N LEU A 198 23.86 1.21 -1.65
CA LEU A 198 24.91 2.09 -1.18
C LEU A 198 24.73 2.45 0.31
N ILE A 199 23.52 2.83 0.71
CA ILE A 199 23.21 3.17 2.10
C ILE A 199 23.35 1.93 2.99
N PHE A 200 22.78 0.80 2.57
CA PHE A 200 22.90 -0.46 3.31
C PHE A 200 24.36 -0.83 3.54
N CYS A 201 25.16 -0.91 2.48
CA CYS A 201 26.58 -1.25 2.60
C CYS A 201 27.36 -0.25 3.45
N SER A 202 27.07 1.05 3.35
CA SER A 202 27.74 2.08 4.14
C SER A 202 27.50 1.96 5.64
N ILE A 203 26.29 1.53 6.06
CA ILE A 203 25.93 1.38 7.47
C ILE A 203 26.38 -0.02 7.97
N ALA A 204 26.21 -1.05 7.14
CA ALA A 204 26.44 -2.44 7.52
C ALA A 204 27.92 -2.88 7.40
N ALA A 205 28.78 -2.13 6.69
CA ALA A 205 30.12 -2.53 6.35
C ALA A 205 30.93 -3.06 7.55
N THR A 206 30.94 -2.35 8.65
CA THR A 206 31.67 -2.74 9.87
C THR A 206 31.08 -3.98 10.55
N ALA A 207 29.77 -4.18 10.47
CA ALA A 207 29.09 -5.34 11.08
C ALA A 207 29.31 -6.62 10.28
N ILE A 208 29.53 -6.51 8.96
CA ILE A 208 29.78 -7.66 8.06
C ILE A 208 31.27 -7.89 7.75
N GLY A 209 32.17 -7.19 8.46
CA GLY A 209 33.62 -7.38 8.34
C GLY A 209 34.25 -6.80 7.07
N ILE A 210 33.62 -5.80 6.47
CA ILE A 210 34.19 -5.04 5.33
C ILE A 210 35.07 -3.93 5.90
N ASP A 211 36.36 -4.09 5.75
CA ASP A 211 37.42 -3.20 6.28
C ASP A 211 38.22 -2.50 5.19
N THR A 212 38.09 -2.94 3.93
CA THR A 212 38.81 -2.36 2.80
C THR A 212 37.89 -1.71 1.77
N TRP A 213 38.34 -0.62 1.17
CA TRP A 213 37.61 0.08 0.10
C TRP A 213 37.30 -0.82 -1.11
N GLY A 214 38.26 -1.68 -1.49
CA GLY A 214 38.06 -2.62 -2.60
C GLY A 214 36.93 -3.61 -2.33
N THR A 215 36.89 -4.22 -1.13
CA THR A 215 35.81 -5.12 -0.71
C THR A 215 34.47 -4.40 -0.64
N PHE A 216 34.46 -3.17 -0.13
CA PHE A 216 33.24 -2.35 -0.08
C PHE A 216 32.66 -2.09 -1.48
N VAL A 217 33.49 -1.61 -2.41
CA VAL A 217 33.04 -1.34 -3.80
C VAL A 217 32.55 -2.62 -4.47
N ASN A 218 33.26 -3.75 -4.29
CA ASN A 218 32.83 -5.05 -4.83
C ASN A 218 31.44 -5.43 -4.30
N TYR A 219 31.23 -5.36 -3.00
CA TYR A 219 29.95 -5.71 -2.36
C TYR A 219 28.79 -4.84 -2.84
N VAL A 220 29.00 -3.52 -2.99
CA VAL A 220 27.98 -2.60 -3.54
C VAL A 220 27.64 -2.97 -4.99
N ILE A 221 28.65 -3.18 -5.83
CA ILE A 221 28.45 -3.48 -7.26
C ILE A 221 27.74 -4.83 -7.43
N VAL A 222 28.22 -5.89 -6.76
CA VAL A 222 27.64 -7.24 -6.86
C VAL A 222 26.21 -7.24 -6.35
N GLY A 223 25.95 -6.66 -5.17
CA GLY A 223 24.62 -6.56 -4.59
C GLY A 223 23.65 -5.78 -5.47
N PHE A 224 24.10 -4.66 -6.04
CA PHE A 224 23.29 -3.85 -6.96
C PHE A 224 22.94 -4.62 -8.24
N ILE A 225 23.93 -5.24 -8.88
CA ILE A 225 23.72 -6.00 -10.13
C ILE A 225 22.74 -7.15 -9.89
N TRP A 226 22.91 -7.89 -8.78
CA TRP A 226 22.04 -9.01 -8.43
C TRP A 226 20.58 -8.58 -8.25
N LYS A 227 20.33 -7.57 -7.43
CA LYS A 227 18.99 -7.05 -7.19
C LYS A 227 18.32 -6.57 -8.47
N THR A 228 19.03 -5.77 -9.27
CA THR A 228 18.54 -5.25 -10.56
C THR A 228 18.24 -6.40 -11.54
N ALA A 229 19.08 -7.43 -11.59
CA ALA A 229 18.85 -8.59 -12.47
C ALA A 229 17.58 -9.36 -12.09
N VAL A 230 17.36 -9.58 -10.79
CA VAL A 230 16.14 -10.26 -10.31
C VAL A 230 14.90 -9.45 -10.64
N GLU A 231 14.95 -8.12 -10.48
CA GLU A 231 13.82 -7.25 -10.81
C GLU A 231 13.50 -7.25 -12.31
N MET A 232 14.54 -7.27 -13.18
CA MET A 232 14.33 -7.46 -14.62
C MET A 232 13.55 -8.74 -14.95
N VAL A 233 13.87 -9.84 -14.27
CA VAL A 233 13.18 -11.14 -14.48
C VAL A 233 11.72 -11.06 -14.03
N VAL A 234 11.41 -10.29 -13.00
CA VAL A 234 10.05 -10.15 -12.46
C VAL A 234 9.23 -9.08 -13.19
N MET A 235 9.86 -8.26 -14.02
CA MET A 235 9.21 -7.16 -14.75
C MET A 235 7.94 -7.56 -15.53
N PRO A 236 7.85 -8.69 -16.24
CA PRO A 236 6.62 -9.09 -16.93
C PRO A 236 5.43 -9.23 -15.96
N VAL A 237 5.67 -9.70 -14.74
CA VAL A 237 4.66 -9.80 -13.69
C VAL A 237 4.21 -8.40 -13.27
N THR A 238 5.16 -7.48 -13.07
CA THR A 238 4.88 -6.07 -12.74
C THR A 238 3.97 -5.42 -13.78
N TYR A 239 4.25 -5.63 -15.07
CA TYR A 239 3.40 -5.15 -16.16
C TYR A 239 1.97 -5.68 -16.08
N ALA A 240 1.83 -6.99 -15.88
CA ALA A 240 0.52 -7.62 -15.79
C ALA A 240 -0.30 -7.06 -14.62
N VAL A 241 0.34 -6.89 -13.46
CA VAL A 241 -0.31 -6.35 -12.26
C VAL A 241 -0.71 -4.88 -12.46
N ILE A 242 0.17 -4.03 -12.99
CA ILE A 242 -0.14 -2.62 -13.29
C ILE A 242 -1.32 -2.51 -14.25
N ALA A 243 -1.31 -3.30 -15.35
CA ALA A 243 -2.40 -3.30 -16.31
C ALA A 243 -3.73 -3.74 -15.68
N TRP A 244 -3.70 -4.74 -14.83
CA TRP A 244 -4.88 -5.22 -14.10
C TRP A 244 -5.43 -4.15 -13.14
N VAL A 245 -4.55 -3.50 -12.34
CA VAL A 245 -4.95 -2.43 -11.41
C VAL A 245 -5.55 -1.25 -12.17
N LYS A 246 -4.89 -0.76 -13.23
CA LYS A 246 -5.38 0.37 -14.03
C LYS A 246 -6.77 0.11 -14.62
N ARG A 247 -7.04 -1.13 -15.07
CA ARG A 247 -8.37 -1.54 -15.56
C ARG A 247 -9.40 -1.57 -14.43
N ARG A 248 -9.03 -2.08 -13.25
CA ARG A 248 -9.94 -2.24 -12.12
C ARG A 248 -10.31 -0.92 -11.45
N GLU A 249 -9.38 0.04 -11.42
CA GLU A 249 -9.55 1.37 -10.83
C GLU A 249 -10.19 2.39 -11.80
N GLY A 250 -10.58 1.97 -13.02
CA GLY A 250 -11.19 2.88 -14.01
C GLY A 250 -10.23 3.97 -14.50
N TYR A 251 -8.91 3.73 -14.47
CA TYR A 251 -7.90 4.71 -14.87
C TYR A 251 -8.10 5.22 -16.31
N TYR A 252 -8.50 4.32 -17.22
CA TYR A 252 -8.71 4.68 -18.63
C TYR A 252 -10.05 5.38 -18.86
N ASP A 253 -11.03 5.23 -17.94
CA ASP A 253 -12.35 5.87 -18.05
C ASP A 253 -12.30 7.35 -17.68
N THR A 254 -11.33 7.76 -16.86
CA THR A 254 -11.13 9.14 -16.39
C THR A 254 -10.19 9.97 -17.27
N HIS A 255 -9.44 9.33 -18.17
CA HIS A 255 -8.46 9.96 -19.06
C HIS A 255 -8.91 9.87 -20.53
N VAL A 256 -10.18 10.21 -20.85
CA VAL A 256 -10.58 10.50 -22.22
C VAL A 256 -9.97 11.86 -22.57
N PRO A 257 -9.06 11.96 -23.55
CA PRO A 257 -8.56 13.26 -24.00
C PRO A 257 -9.74 14.03 -24.61
N ALA A 258 -9.92 15.27 -24.14
CA ALA A 258 -10.83 16.24 -24.75
C ALA A 258 -10.29 16.66 -26.12
#